data_2dfc5ea024c8de0f94aa79c5b70dfcd6
#
_entry.id   2dfc5ea024c8de0f94aa79c5b70dfcd6
#
_cell.length_a   1.000
_cell.length_b   1.000
_cell.length_c   1.000
_cell.angle_alpha   90.00
_cell.angle_beta   90.00
_cell.angle_gamma   90.00
#
_symmetry.space_group_name_H-M   'P 1'
#
loop_
_entity.id
_entity.type
_entity.pdbx_description
1 polymer ?
#
loop_
_entity_poly.entity_id
_entity_poly.type
_entity_poly.pdbx_seq_one_letter_code
_entity_poly.pdbx_strand_id
1 'polypeptide(L)'
;VDELEAVAGPLEGSKLAARIADATYAYERERYQEARRILRSLVESAPNSPAVRELNGLVLYRTGQWAAAAKELERYRELTGSYDQHPVLADSYRALRRYEEAEDLWQDLREASPSGDLVAEGRIVAAGSRADQGDLTGAINLLEKALRRVNHPQERHLRQWYALADLYERAGDLPRARDLFNRIASADPEAFDVRSRLRSLR
;
A
#
# COMPACT_ATOMS: atom_id res chain seq x y z
N VAL A 1 -21.48 7.15 8.51
CA VAL A 1 -22.44 7.45 9.59
C VAL A 1 -23.61 6.48 9.47
N ASP A 2 -24.26 6.41 8.33
CA ASP A 2 -25.47 5.60 8.10
C ASP A 2 -25.30 4.11 8.44
N GLU A 3 -24.14 3.51 8.12
CA GLU A 3 -23.82 2.12 8.42
C GLU A 3 -23.72 1.85 9.93
N LEU A 4 -23.10 2.76 10.67
CA LEU A 4 -22.93 2.64 12.13
C LEU A 4 -24.24 2.90 12.88
N GLU A 5 -25.06 3.81 12.37
CA GLU A 5 -26.39 4.10 12.89
C GLU A 5 -27.35 2.92 12.69
N ALA A 6 -27.22 2.23 11.57
CA ALA A 6 -28.01 1.03 11.28
C ALA A 6 -27.68 -0.13 12.24
N VAL A 7 -26.44 -0.24 12.71
CA VAL A 7 -25.99 -1.33 13.59
C VAL A 7 -26.18 -1.01 15.07
N ALA A 8 -25.90 0.23 15.49
CA ALA A 8 -25.85 0.63 16.91
C ALA A 8 -26.95 1.61 17.35
N GLY A 9 -27.83 2.01 16.42
CA GLY A 9 -28.82 3.05 16.64
C GLY A 9 -28.23 4.47 16.49
N PRO A 10 -29.07 5.52 16.27
CA PRO A 10 -28.61 6.84 15.87
C PRO A 10 -27.60 7.49 16.80
N LEU A 11 -27.82 7.42 18.11
CA LEU A 11 -26.96 8.08 19.09
C LEU A 11 -25.62 7.38 19.27
N GLU A 12 -25.61 6.05 19.36
CA GLU A 12 -24.35 5.29 19.48
C GLU A 12 -23.59 5.25 18.15
N GLY A 13 -24.28 5.14 17.00
CA GLY A 13 -23.68 5.23 15.67
C GLY A 13 -22.96 6.55 15.44
N SER A 14 -23.57 7.67 15.86
CA SER A 14 -22.94 9.00 15.78
C SER A 14 -21.69 9.12 16.67
N LYS A 15 -21.70 8.55 17.88
CA LYS A 15 -20.52 8.50 18.75
C LYS A 15 -19.39 7.65 18.16
N LEU A 16 -19.72 6.49 17.58
CA LEU A 16 -18.76 5.63 16.91
C LEU A 16 -18.13 6.33 15.71
N ALA A 17 -18.95 7.02 14.89
CA ALA A 17 -18.48 7.81 13.75
C ALA A 17 -17.51 8.93 14.18
N ALA A 18 -17.83 9.67 15.24
CA ALA A 18 -16.93 10.70 15.77
C ALA A 18 -15.58 10.11 16.21
N ARG A 19 -15.59 8.96 16.90
CA ARG A 19 -14.36 8.28 17.33
C ARG A 19 -13.54 7.72 16.14
N ILE A 20 -14.19 7.24 15.09
CA ILE A 20 -13.49 6.85 13.85
C ILE A 20 -12.83 8.07 13.24
N ALA A 21 -13.51 9.23 13.19
CA ALA A 21 -12.94 10.47 12.69
C ALA A 21 -11.70 10.90 13.51
N ASP A 22 -11.75 10.79 14.83
CA ASP A 22 -10.59 11.07 15.69
C ASP A 22 -9.41 10.12 15.41
N ALA A 23 -9.69 8.83 15.19
CA ALA A 23 -8.66 7.86 14.85
C ALA A 23 -8.06 8.12 13.46
N THR A 24 -8.90 8.49 12.48
CA THR A 24 -8.48 8.89 11.12
C THR A 24 -7.58 10.13 11.18
N TYR A 25 -8.00 11.15 11.93
CA TYR A 25 -7.19 12.36 12.12
C TYR A 25 -5.83 12.07 12.76
N ALA A 26 -5.78 11.16 13.74
CA ALA A 26 -4.53 10.74 14.34
C ALA A 26 -3.66 9.96 13.33
N TYR A 27 -4.25 9.11 12.50
CA TYR A 27 -3.56 8.34 11.46
C TYR A 27 -2.95 9.26 10.38
N GLU A 28 -3.70 10.22 9.86
CA GLU A 28 -3.25 11.18 8.86
C GLU A 28 -2.07 12.04 9.34
N ARG A 29 -1.99 12.26 10.65
CA ARG A 29 -0.85 12.96 11.30
C ARG A 29 0.25 12.02 11.77
N GLU A 30 0.26 10.78 11.29
CA GLU A 30 1.23 9.75 11.63
C GLU A 30 1.32 9.42 13.14
N ARG A 31 0.30 9.83 13.92
CA ARG A 31 0.20 9.53 15.36
C ARG A 31 -0.40 8.13 15.58
N TYR A 32 0.29 7.11 15.04
CA TYR A 32 -0.24 5.74 14.94
C TYR A 32 -0.54 5.11 16.30
N GLN A 33 0.22 5.42 17.34
CA GLN A 33 -0.04 4.90 18.69
C GLN A 33 -1.33 5.48 19.28
N GLU A 34 -1.64 6.73 18.99
CA GLU A 34 -2.89 7.37 19.39
C GLU A 34 -4.06 6.77 18.61
N ALA A 35 -3.97 6.66 17.29
CA ALA A 35 -4.97 6.01 16.46
C ALA A 35 -5.26 4.59 16.96
N ARG A 36 -4.22 3.80 17.25
CA ARG A 36 -4.34 2.45 17.78
C ARG A 36 -5.09 2.39 19.12
N ARG A 37 -4.81 3.33 20.02
CA ARG A 37 -5.50 3.39 21.32
C ARG A 37 -6.99 3.65 21.15
N ILE A 38 -7.38 4.54 20.23
CA ILE A 38 -8.78 4.82 19.92
C ILE A 38 -9.45 3.59 19.29
N LEU A 39 -8.79 2.97 18.31
CA LEU A 39 -9.34 1.84 17.56
C LEU A 39 -9.56 0.58 18.40
N ARG A 40 -8.78 0.35 19.47
CA ARG A 40 -8.91 -0.84 20.30
C ARG A 40 -10.37 -1.09 20.75
N SER A 41 -11.03 -0.07 21.28
CA SER A 41 -12.41 -0.19 21.73
C SER A 41 -13.42 -0.16 20.57
N LEU A 42 -13.07 0.45 19.43
CA LEU A 42 -13.93 0.46 18.24
C LEU A 42 -14.02 -0.92 17.61
N VAL A 43 -12.91 -1.67 17.55
CA VAL A 43 -12.89 -3.06 17.08
C VAL A 43 -13.82 -3.97 17.89
N GLU A 44 -13.92 -3.73 19.20
CA GLU A 44 -14.81 -4.48 20.08
C GLU A 44 -16.29 -4.04 19.93
N SER A 45 -16.53 -2.72 19.81
CA SER A 45 -17.88 -2.15 19.73
C SER A 45 -18.53 -2.30 18.37
N ALA A 46 -17.74 -2.28 17.28
CA ALA A 46 -18.20 -2.35 15.90
C ALA A 46 -17.38 -3.38 15.09
N PRO A 47 -17.43 -4.67 15.44
CA PRO A 47 -16.56 -5.70 14.85
C PRO A 47 -16.82 -5.95 13.36
N ASN A 48 -17.96 -5.55 12.83
CA ASN A 48 -18.33 -5.71 11.44
C ASN A 48 -18.36 -4.38 10.66
N SER A 49 -17.82 -3.30 11.22
CA SER A 49 -17.67 -2.04 10.48
C SER A 49 -16.46 -2.10 9.55
N PRO A 50 -16.64 -2.01 8.21
CA PRO A 50 -15.55 -1.94 7.26
C PRO A 50 -14.58 -0.82 7.57
N ALA A 51 -15.06 0.38 7.88
CA ALA A 51 -14.22 1.53 8.20
C ALA A 51 -13.30 1.29 9.41
N VAL A 52 -13.80 0.61 10.45
CA VAL A 52 -12.97 0.25 11.61
C VAL A 52 -11.92 -0.79 11.24
N ARG A 53 -12.29 -1.81 10.46
CA ARG A 53 -11.37 -2.87 10.01
C ARG A 53 -10.27 -2.33 9.12
N GLU A 54 -10.65 -1.50 8.16
CA GLU A 54 -9.70 -0.84 7.26
C GLU A 54 -8.70 0.01 8.04
N LEU A 55 -9.19 0.98 8.83
CA LEU A 55 -8.32 1.90 9.55
C LEU A 55 -7.43 1.18 10.57
N ASN A 56 -7.95 0.15 11.27
CA ASN A 56 -7.15 -0.64 12.18
C ASN A 56 -6.07 -1.43 11.44
N GLY A 57 -6.40 -2.04 10.31
CA GLY A 57 -5.45 -2.72 9.44
C GLY A 57 -4.32 -1.80 8.97
N LEU A 58 -4.66 -0.59 8.51
CA LEU A 58 -3.68 0.41 8.08
C LEU A 58 -2.77 0.88 9.23
N VAL A 59 -3.32 1.13 10.42
CA VAL A 59 -2.53 1.50 11.61
C VAL A 59 -1.58 0.36 12.02
N LEU A 60 -2.04 -0.87 12.01
CA LEU A 60 -1.23 -2.05 12.30
C LEU A 60 -0.12 -2.24 11.26
N TYR A 61 -0.42 -2.05 9.99
CA TYR A 61 0.56 -2.07 8.90
C TYR A 61 1.64 -1.00 9.12
N ARG A 62 1.25 0.26 9.34
CA ARG A 62 2.20 1.37 9.57
C ARG A 62 3.06 1.19 10.84
N THR A 63 2.63 0.35 11.76
CA THR A 63 3.37 0.01 12.99
C THR A 63 4.09 -1.33 12.93
N GLY A 64 4.20 -1.97 11.76
CA GLY A 64 4.96 -3.20 11.54
C GLY A 64 4.32 -4.46 12.12
N GLN A 65 3.03 -4.42 12.44
CA GLN A 65 2.30 -5.56 13.00
C GLN A 65 1.63 -6.37 11.88
N TRP A 66 2.44 -6.89 10.96
CA TRP A 66 2.01 -7.45 9.68
C TRP A 66 0.93 -8.53 9.79
N ALA A 67 1.06 -9.47 10.74
CA ALA A 67 0.09 -10.54 10.91
C ALA A 67 -1.28 -10.01 11.38
N ALA A 68 -1.28 -9.03 12.29
CA ALA A 68 -2.51 -8.41 12.76
C ALA A 68 -3.12 -7.51 11.68
N ALA A 69 -2.28 -6.78 10.92
CA ALA A 69 -2.72 -5.97 9.79
C ALA A 69 -3.42 -6.83 8.73
N ALA A 70 -2.80 -7.95 8.33
CA ALA A 70 -3.38 -8.87 7.37
C ALA A 70 -4.77 -9.36 7.81
N LYS A 71 -4.92 -9.78 9.07
CA LYS A 71 -6.22 -10.24 9.62
C LYS A 71 -7.31 -9.18 9.52
N GLU A 72 -7.01 -7.92 9.84
CA GLU A 72 -7.98 -6.83 9.77
C GLU A 72 -8.34 -6.48 8.32
N LEU A 73 -7.35 -6.47 7.42
CA LEU A 73 -7.56 -6.17 6.00
C LEU A 73 -8.25 -7.33 5.25
N GLU A 74 -8.01 -8.59 5.64
CA GLU A 74 -8.80 -9.74 5.17
C GLU A 74 -10.28 -9.55 5.55
N ARG A 75 -10.54 -9.18 6.81
CA ARG A 75 -11.89 -8.95 7.27
C ARG A 75 -12.57 -7.78 6.56
N TYR A 76 -11.82 -6.71 6.28
CA TYR A 76 -12.31 -5.61 5.45
C TYR A 76 -12.70 -6.10 4.05
N ARG A 77 -11.83 -6.87 3.39
CA ARG A 77 -12.11 -7.46 2.08
C ARG A 77 -13.34 -8.35 2.08
N GLU A 78 -13.50 -9.21 3.08
CA GLU A 78 -14.69 -10.06 3.23
C GLU A 78 -15.99 -9.26 3.36
N LEU A 79 -15.95 -8.15 4.10
CA LEU A 79 -17.12 -7.31 4.37
C LEU A 79 -17.53 -6.48 3.15
N THR A 80 -16.57 -6.05 2.33
CA THR A 80 -16.79 -5.06 1.27
C THR A 80 -16.69 -5.63 -0.15
N GLY A 81 -15.94 -6.70 -0.33
CA GLY A 81 -15.53 -7.16 -1.66
C GLY A 81 -14.60 -6.17 -2.39
N SER A 82 -14.10 -5.11 -1.71
CA SER A 82 -13.26 -4.08 -2.32
C SER A 82 -11.84 -4.56 -2.58
N TYR A 83 -11.23 -4.01 -3.64
CA TYR A 83 -9.82 -4.19 -3.98
C TYR A 83 -8.92 -3.11 -3.38
N ASP A 84 -9.46 -2.08 -2.71
CA ASP A 84 -8.74 -0.87 -2.32
C ASP A 84 -7.51 -1.15 -1.47
N GLN A 85 -7.58 -2.14 -0.58
CA GLN A 85 -6.48 -2.48 0.31
C GLN A 85 -5.69 -3.73 -0.13
N HIS A 86 -5.92 -4.26 -1.34
CA HIS A 86 -5.14 -5.40 -1.86
C HIS A 86 -3.62 -5.15 -1.85
N PRO A 87 -3.10 -3.97 -2.26
CA PRO A 87 -1.67 -3.72 -2.20
C PRO A 87 -1.10 -3.76 -0.79
N VAL A 88 -1.81 -3.19 0.19
CA VAL A 88 -1.36 -3.16 1.60
C VAL A 88 -1.44 -4.56 2.24
N LEU A 89 -2.50 -5.32 1.93
CA LEU A 89 -2.64 -6.70 2.37
C LEU A 89 -1.56 -7.60 1.75
N ALA A 90 -1.30 -7.46 0.45
CA ALA A 90 -0.24 -8.19 -0.24
C ALA A 90 1.16 -7.86 0.32
N ASP A 91 1.44 -6.59 0.66
CA ASP A 91 2.71 -6.21 1.28
C ASP A 91 2.82 -6.73 2.72
N SER A 92 1.71 -6.84 3.46
CA SER A 92 1.66 -7.51 4.76
C SER A 92 2.01 -9.00 4.64
N TYR A 93 1.47 -9.70 3.64
CA TYR A 93 1.82 -11.10 3.36
C TYR A 93 3.28 -11.25 2.93
N ARG A 94 3.78 -10.35 2.08
CA ARG A 94 5.19 -10.32 1.68
C ARG A 94 6.12 -10.18 2.90
N ALA A 95 5.80 -9.27 3.83
CA ALA A 95 6.57 -9.08 5.06
C ALA A 95 6.55 -10.34 5.96
N LEU A 96 5.49 -11.13 5.91
CA LEU A 96 5.34 -12.43 6.59
C LEU A 96 5.94 -13.60 5.80
N ARG A 97 6.52 -13.36 4.61
CA ARG A 97 7.01 -14.36 3.65
C ARG A 97 5.91 -15.31 3.12
N ARG A 98 4.67 -14.87 3.16
CA ARG A 98 3.52 -15.55 2.58
C ARG A 98 3.39 -15.12 1.11
N TYR A 99 4.35 -15.53 0.31
CA TYR A 99 4.52 -15.01 -1.06
C TYR A 99 3.45 -15.50 -2.03
N GLU A 100 2.90 -16.69 -1.81
CA GLU A 100 1.81 -17.25 -2.63
C GLU A 100 0.56 -16.39 -2.48
N GLU A 101 0.16 -16.08 -1.24
CA GLU A 101 -1.01 -15.22 -0.98
C GLU A 101 -0.81 -13.78 -1.48
N ALA A 102 0.41 -13.28 -1.43
CA ALA A 102 0.72 -11.97 -2.01
C ALA A 102 0.60 -11.98 -3.55
N GLU A 103 1.00 -13.06 -4.22
CA GLU A 103 0.85 -13.22 -5.66
C GLU A 103 -0.62 -13.42 -6.05
N ASP A 104 -1.42 -14.17 -5.28
CA ASP A 104 -2.86 -14.34 -5.51
C ASP A 104 -3.58 -12.99 -5.49
N LEU A 105 -3.32 -12.15 -4.50
CA LEU A 105 -3.88 -10.80 -4.43
C LEU A 105 -3.47 -9.92 -5.62
N TRP A 106 -2.23 -10.07 -6.09
CA TRP A 106 -1.78 -9.39 -7.30
C TRP A 106 -2.53 -9.86 -8.54
N GLN A 107 -2.76 -11.17 -8.70
CA GLN A 107 -3.51 -11.70 -9.83
C GLN A 107 -4.96 -11.20 -9.81
N ASP A 108 -5.64 -11.26 -8.65
CA ASP A 108 -6.99 -10.74 -8.45
C ASP A 108 -7.06 -9.25 -8.85
N LEU A 109 -6.14 -8.44 -8.35
CA LEU A 109 -6.10 -7.00 -8.63
C LEU A 109 -5.84 -6.71 -10.11
N ARG A 110 -4.96 -7.47 -10.75
CA ARG A 110 -4.63 -7.34 -12.16
C ARG A 110 -5.82 -7.69 -13.06
N GLU A 111 -6.56 -8.74 -12.71
CA GLU A 111 -7.74 -9.21 -13.46
C GLU A 111 -8.91 -8.24 -13.30
N ALA A 112 -9.20 -7.81 -12.09
CA ALA A 112 -10.27 -6.85 -11.82
C ALA A 112 -9.96 -5.46 -12.37
N SER A 113 -8.69 -5.06 -12.37
CA SER A 113 -8.19 -3.77 -12.88
C SER A 113 -9.04 -2.56 -12.45
N PRO A 114 -9.32 -2.38 -11.14
CA PRO A 114 -10.29 -1.39 -10.67
C PRO A 114 -9.86 0.05 -10.93
N SER A 115 -8.56 0.34 -10.81
CA SER A 115 -7.97 1.63 -11.18
C SER A 115 -6.50 1.49 -11.54
N GLY A 116 -5.99 2.45 -12.36
CA GLY A 116 -4.58 2.46 -12.74
C GLY A 116 -3.63 2.67 -11.55
N ASP A 117 -4.05 3.39 -10.53
CA ASP A 117 -3.26 3.66 -9.34
C ASP A 117 -3.13 2.39 -8.47
N LEU A 118 -4.23 1.71 -8.19
CA LEU A 118 -4.21 0.44 -7.44
C LEU A 118 -3.40 -0.65 -8.14
N VAL A 119 -3.58 -0.80 -9.45
CA VAL A 119 -2.79 -1.76 -10.25
C VAL A 119 -1.31 -1.43 -10.24
N ALA A 120 -0.94 -0.14 -10.22
CA ALA A 120 0.44 0.29 -10.11
C ALA A 120 1.05 -0.09 -8.76
N GLU A 121 0.34 0.17 -7.66
CA GLU A 121 0.77 -0.19 -6.30
C GLU A 121 0.91 -1.72 -6.15
N GLY A 122 -0.10 -2.48 -6.56
CA GLY A 122 -0.04 -3.94 -6.50
C GLY A 122 1.12 -4.52 -7.32
N ARG A 123 1.43 -3.91 -8.48
CA ARG A 123 2.59 -4.31 -9.29
C ARG A 123 3.91 -4.04 -8.58
N ILE A 124 4.04 -2.92 -7.88
CA ILE A 124 5.24 -2.61 -7.08
C ILE A 124 5.43 -3.66 -5.98
N VAL A 125 4.36 -3.99 -5.25
CA VAL A 125 4.41 -5.02 -4.19
C VAL A 125 4.76 -6.39 -4.76
N ALA A 126 4.13 -6.80 -5.86
CA ALA A 126 4.41 -8.08 -6.52
C ALA A 126 5.86 -8.17 -7.03
N ALA A 127 6.40 -7.08 -7.58
CA ALA A 127 7.81 -7.03 -7.97
C ALA A 127 8.73 -7.15 -6.75
N GLY A 128 8.43 -6.43 -5.66
CA GLY A 128 9.15 -6.56 -4.41
C GLY A 128 9.11 -7.99 -3.85
N SER A 129 7.94 -8.64 -3.90
CA SER A 129 7.76 -10.03 -3.47
C SER A 129 8.65 -11.01 -4.25
N ARG A 130 8.74 -10.87 -5.58
CA ARG A 130 9.63 -11.68 -6.41
C ARG A 130 11.10 -11.45 -6.08
N ALA A 131 11.48 -10.18 -5.92
CA ALA A 131 12.85 -9.82 -5.56
C ALA A 131 13.27 -10.37 -4.18
N ASP A 132 12.35 -10.44 -3.21
CA ASP A 132 12.60 -11.01 -1.89
C ASP A 132 12.76 -12.54 -1.94
N GLN A 133 12.17 -13.19 -2.94
CA GLN A 133 12.35 -14.61 -3.24
C GLN A 133 13.61 -14.92 -4.07
N GLY A 134 14.39 -13.87 -4.42
CA GLY A 134 15.60 -14.00 -5.25
C GLY A 134 15.35 -13.93 -6.76
N ASP A 135 14.10 -13.81 -7.21
CA ASP A 135 13.77 -13.61 -8.63
C ASP A 135 13.84 -12.13 -9.02
N LEU A 136 15.07 -11.59 -8.98
CA LEU A 136 15.30 -10.18 -9.33
C LEU A 136 14.99 -9.90 -10.81
N THR A 137 15.26 -10.87 -11.70
CA THR A 137 14.94 -10.76 -13.13
C THR A 137 13.44 -10.68 -13.37
N GLY A 138 12.65 -11.56 -12.74
CA GLY A 138 11.20 -11.54 -12.82
C GLY A 138 10.60 -10.26 -12.24
N ALA A 139 11.16 -9.73 -11.16
CA ALA A 139 10.76 -8.46 -10.56
C ALA A 139 10.97 -7.29 -11.53
N ILE A 140 12.16 -7.17 -12.12
CA ILE A 140 12.49 -6.15 -13.12
C ILE A 140 11.55 -6.26 -14.33
N ASN A 141 11.40 -7.43 -14.91
CA ASN A 141 10.54 -7.67 -16.06
C ASN A 141 9.07 -7.27 -15.80
N LEU A 142 8.59 -7.47 -14.58
CA LEU A 142 7.22 -7.11 -14.19
C LEU A 142 7.02 -5.59 -14.23
N LEU A 143 7.98 -4.81 -13.74
CA LEU A 143 7.90 -3.34 -13.75
C LEU A 143 8.24 -2.75 -15.13
N GLU A 144 9.18 -3.32 -15.89
CA GLU A 144 9.51 -2.87 -17.26
C GLU A 144 8.30 -2.94 -18.19
N LYS A 145 7.43 -3.96 -18.06
CA LYS A 145 6.19 -4.07 -18.84
C LYS A 145 5.25 -2.88 -18.66
N ALA A 146 5.37 -2.15 -17.55
CA ALA A 146 4.60 -0.96 -17.27
C ALA A 146 5.30 0.34 -17.73
N LEU A 147 6.58 0.26 -18.14
CA LEU A 147 7.34 1.39 -18.65
C LEU A 147 6.82 1.82 -20.03
N ARG A 148 5.83 2.70 -20.03
CA ARG A 148 5.37 3.38 -21.25
C ARG A 148 5.99 4.77 -21.30
N ARG A 149 6.17 5.32 -22.52
CA ARG A 149 6.43 6.74 -22.68
C ARG A 149 5.20 7.51 -22.20
N VAL A 150 5.37 8.30 -21.15
CA VAL A 150 4.33 9.13 -20.56
C VAL A 150 4.80 10.56 -20.69
N ASN A 151 4.02 11.40 -21.38
CA ASN A 151 4.36 12.83 -21.58
C ASN A 151 4.11 13.63 -20.30
N HIS A 152 3.09 13.24 -19.52
CA HIS A 152 2.74 13.87 -18.24
C HIS A 152 2.70 12.79 -17.16
N PRO A 153 3.85 12.49 -16.51
CA PRO A 153 3.91 11.47 -15.48
C PRO A 153 3.08 11.89 -14.27
N GLN A 154 2.28 10.95 -13.76
CA GLN A 154 1.54 11.07 -12.52
C GLN A 154 2.32 10.34 -11.42
N GLU A 155 1.95 10.53 -10.16
CA GLU A 155 2.63 9.93 -9.01
C GLU A 155 2.81 8.42 -9.16
N ARG A 156 1.79 7.68 -9.60
CA ARG A 156 1.88 6.23 -9.85
C ARG A 156 3.01 5.83 -10.81
N HIS A 157 3.33 6.69 -11.78
CA HIS A 157 4.44 6.44 -12.69
C HIS A 157 5.79 6.66 -12.01
N LEU A 158 5.90 7.73 -11.22
CA LEU A 158 7.12 8.03 -10.47
C LEU A 158 7.43 6.92 -9.46
N ARG A 159 6.41 6.42 -8.76
CA ARG A 159 6.54 5.30 -7.81
C ARG A 159 7.02 4.02 -8.49
N GLN A 160 6.45 3.65 -9.65
CA GLN A 160 6.90 2.48 -10.40
C GLN A 160 8.32 2.66 -10.94
N TRP A 161 8.69 3.85 -11.45
CA TRP A 161 10.04 4.14 -11.90
C TRP A 161 11.05 4.06 -10.76
N TYR A 162 10.68 4.58 -9.59
CA TYR A 162 11.52 4.51 -8.40
C TYR A 162 11.74 3.06 -7.96
N ALA A 163 10.69 2.26 -7.86
CA ALA A 163 10.80 0.84 -7.54
C ALA A 163 11.67 0.07 -8.55
N LEU A 164 11.53 0.36 -9.85
CA LEU A 164 12.35 -0.26 -10.88
C LEU A 164 13.81 0.19 -10.81
N ALA A 165 14.08 1.47 -10.51
CA ALA A 165 15.43 1.99 -10.32
C ALA A 165 16.12 1.29 -9.14
N ASP A 166 15.41 1.08 -8.03
CA ASP A 166 15.91 0.33 -6.87
C ASP A 166 16.25 -1.13 -7.24
N LEU A 167 15.41 -1.78 -8.04
CA LEU A 167 15.69 -3.14 -8.52
C LEU A 167 16.92 -3.18 -9.45
N TYR A 168 17.13 -2.18 -10.30
CA TYR A 168 18.33 -2.10 -11.12
C TYR A 168 19.60 -1.87 -10.29
N GLU A 169 19.54 -1.03 -9.23
CA GLU A 169 20.68 -0.90 -8.31
C GLU A 169 21.00 -2.24 -7.63
N ARG A 170 19.99 -2.95 -7.14
CA ARG A 170 20.15 -4.29 -6.53
C ARG A 170 20.72 -5.31 -7.54
N ALA A 171 20.42 -5.16 -8.82
CA ALA A 171 20.97 -5.96 -9.91
C ALA A 171 22.38 -5.52 -10.35
N GLY A 172 22.90 -4.40 -9.85
CA GLY A 172 24.16 -3.84 -10.28
C GLY A 172 24.11 -3.06 -11.61
N ASP A 173 22.91 -2.85 -12.16
CA ASP A 173 22.72 -2.06 -13.37
C ASP A 173 22.57 -0.57 -13.06
N LEU A 174 23.67 0.01 -12.60
CA LEU A 174 23.71 1.41 -12.18
C LEU A 174 23.38 2.41 -13.29
N PRO A 175 23.74 2.17 -14.59
CA PRO A 175 23.34 3.06 -15.67
C PRO A 175 21.82 3.17 -15.81
N ARG A 176 21.09 2.04 -15.86
CA ARG A 176 19.62 2.06 -15.97
C ARG A 176 18.96 2.64 -14.73
N ALA A 177 19.47 2.34 -13.53
CA ALA A 177 18.99 2.96 -12.29
C ALA A 177 19.10 4.48 -12.33
N ARG A 178 20.28 5.00 -12.72
CA ARG A 178 20.54 6.44 -12.87
C ARG A 178 19.61 7.09 -13.88
N ASP A 179 19.37 6.46 -15.04
CA ASP A 179 18.47 6.99 -16.06
C ASP A 179 17.04 7.17 -15.54
N LEU A 180 16.54 6.20 -14.77
CA LEU A 180 15.22 6.30 -14.14
C LEU A 180 15.17 7.37 -13.05
N PHE A 181 16.17 7.46 -12.18
CA PHE A 181 16.20 8.53 -11.17
C PHE A 181 16.32 9.92 -11.80
N ASN A 182 17.07 10.10 -12.90
CA ASN A 182 17.10 11.34 -13.65
C ASN A 182 15.73 11.67 -14.26
N ARG A 183 15.01 10.66 -14.76
CA ARG A 183 13.66 10.82 -15.31
C ARG A 183 12.67 11.26 -14.23
N ILE A 184 12.75 10.69 -13.02
CA ILE A 184 11.94 11.11 -11.87
C ILE A 184 12.29 12.56 -11.50
N ALA A 185 13.57 12.88 -11.32
CA ALA A 185 14.02 14.22 -10.95
C ALA A 185 13.65 15.30 -11.98
N SER A 186 13.52 14.91 -13.27
CA SER A 186 13.07 15.81 -14.32
C SER A 186 11.56 16.08 -14.27
N ALA A 187 10.78 15.12 -13.78
CA ALA A 187 9.34 15.25 -13.62
C ALA A 187 8.97 15.95 -12.31
N ASP A 188 9.62 15.55 -11.22
CA ASP A 188 9.48 16.13 -9.88
C ASP A 188 10.80 16.02 -9.11
N PRO A 189 11.55 17.13 -8.98
CA PRO A 189 12.84 17.14 -8.28
C PRO A 189 12.76 16.86 -6.77
N GLU A 190 11.60 17.00 -6.17
CA GLU A 190 11.37 16.75 -4.74
C GLU A 190 10.74 15.37 -4.47
N ALA A 191 10.45 14.59 -5.53
CA ALA A 191 9.91 13.26 -5.37
C ALA A 191 10.89 12.33 -4.65
N PHE A 192 10.45 11.72 -3.57
CA PHE A 192 11.19 10.76 -2.76
C PHE A 192 12.58 11.31 -2.33
N ASP A 193 13.57 10.44 -2.25
CA ASP A 193 14.98 10.79 -1.98
C ASP A 193 15.84 10.83 -3.25
N VAL A 194 15.24 11.06 -4.43
CA VAL A 194 15.86 10.93 -5.76
C VAL A 194 17.17 11.71 -5.88
N ARG A 195 17.26 12.90 -5.29
CA ARG A 195 18.48 13.70 -5.29
C ARG A 195 19.64 13.03 -4.53
N SER A 196 19.31 12.33 -3.44
CA SER A 196 20.29 11.58 -2.67
C SER A 196 20.78 10.35 -3.45
N ARG A 197 19.85 9.61 -4.06
CA ARG A 197 20.15 8.43 -4.90
C ARG A 197 21.06 8.80 -6.08
N LEU A 198 20.77 9.89 -6.78
CA LEU A 198 21.60 10.37 -7.88
C LEU A 198 23.02 10.77 -7.45
N ARG A 199 23.19 11.25 -6.22
CA ARG A 199 24.53 11.55 -5.69
C ARG A 199 25.33 10.29 -5.38
N SER A 200 24.68 9.25 -4.85
CA SER A 200 25.34 7.97 -4.53
C SER A 200 25.74 7.16 -5.75
N LEU A 201 25.09 7.41 -6.92
CA LEU A 201 25.37 6.73 -8.19
C LEU A 201 26.41 7.47 -9.09
N ARG A 202 27.13 8.43 -8.55
CA ARG A 202 28.16 9.19 -9.30
C ARG A 202 29.47 8.43 -9.42
#